data_810f9eb4b4f9bd8ff9bbc6c6bf5db6cf
#
_entry.id   810f9eb4b4f9bd8ff9bbc6c6bf5db6cf
#
_cell.length_a   1.000
_cell.length_b   1.000
_cell.length_c   1.000
_cell.angle_alpha   90.00
_cell.angle_beta   90.00
_cell.angle_gamma   90.00
#
_symmetry.space_group_name_H-M   'P 1'
#
loop_
_entity.id
_entity.type
_entity.pdbx_description
1 polymer ?
#
loop_
_entity_poly.entity_id
_entity_poly.type
_entity_poly.pdbx_seq_one_letter_code
_entity_poly.pdbx_strand_id
1 'polypeptide(L)'
;YYAVGCALLTGRPLQPVPAAYRAMAELEMKHVAAARDDFSEFFGYTEVKYPYSLYRPRGHYTRNKSLERYFRAMMWFQTAPACLDNDRQFRAVVMQAAVLSDHPEDMKRYDDLMEPIAFLVGEPDNVAVRQVADLLRRGRYVLKALMTDDATLEKFRREVKVIAEAQNRIRPDERFELSCRDKINLMPQR
;
A
#
# COMPACT_ATOMS: atom_id res chain seq x y z
N TYR A 1 5.49 -7.38 1.42
CA TYR A 1 4.16 -6.75 1.44
C TYR A 1 3.06 -7.78 1.21
N TYR A 2 2.97 -8.39 0.01
CA TYR A 2 1.90 -9.34 -0.31
C TYR A 2 1.89 -10.59 0.56
N ALA A 3 3.06 -11.15 0.90
CA ALA A 3 3.14 -12.32 1.77
C ALA A 3 2.51 -12.07 3.14
N VAL A 4 2.70 -10.87 3.71
CA VAL A 4 2.06 -10.46 4.97
C VAL A 4 0.55 -10.34 4.79
N GLY A 5 0.08 -9.63 3.75
CA GLY A 5 -1.35 -9.49 3.48
C GLY A 5 -2.06 -10.83 3.28
N CYS A 6 -1.46 -11.74 2.50
CA CYS A 6 -1.99 -13.10 2.30
C CYS A 6 -2.02 -13.91 3.61
N ALA A 7 -0.97 -13.83 4.44
CA ALA A 7 -0.94 -14.53 5.72
C ALA A 7 -2.01 -13.98 6.67
N LEU A 8 -2.19 -12.67 6.73
CA LEU A 8 -3.26 -12.02 7.52
C LEU A 8 -4.65 -12.48 7.08
N LEU A 9 -4.89 -12.53 5.77
CA LEU A 9 -6.20 -12.91 5.21
C LEU A 9 -6.52 -14.39 5.42
N THR A 10 -5.56 -15.26 5.11
CA THR A 10 -5.78 -16.71 5.13
C THR A 10 -5.58 -17.33 6.51
N GLY A 11 -4.85 -16.68 7.40
CA GLY A 11 -4.40 -17.24 8.69
C GLY A 11 -3.35 -18.33 8.53
N ARG A 12 -2.78 -18.50 7.34
CA ARG A 12 -1.71 -19.46 7.06
C ARG A 12 -0.35 -18.82 7.38
N PRO A 13 0.72 -19.63 7.62
CA PRO A 13 2.07 -19.10 7.74
C PRO A 13 2.47 -18.24 6.54
N LEU A 14 3.42 -17.33 6.76
CA LEU A 14 4.01 -16.54 5.69
C LEU A 14 4.46 -17.45 4.54
N GLN A 15 4.04 -17.13 3.32
CA GLN A 15 4.55 -17.76 2.12
C GLN A 15 6.06 -17.51 2.02
N PRO A 16 6.81 -18.35 1.29
CA PRO A 16 8.24 -18.14 1.13
C PRO A 16 8.54 -16.72 0.63
N VAL A 17 9.35 -16.01 1.39
CA VAL A 17 9.92 -14.71 1.02
C VAL A 17 11.44 -14.86 0.95
N PRO A 18 12.15 -14.06 0.14
CA PRO A 18 13.60 -14.06 0.13
C PRO A 18 14.15 -13.91 1.55
N ALA A 19 15.21 -14.65 1.87
CA ALA A 19 15.77 -14.73 3.22
C ALA A 19 16.05 -13.35 3.83
N ALA A 20 16.53 -12.40 3.00
CA ALA A 20 16.81 -11.03 3.41
C ALA A 20 15.58 -10.25 3.96
N TYR A 21 14.37 -10.69 3.65
CA TYR A 21 13.13 -10.00 4.06
C TYR A 21 12.29 -10.79 5.04
N ARG A 22 12.69 -12.02 5.38
CA ARG A 22 11.90 -12.92 6.24
C ARG A 22 11.71 -12.34 7.65
N ALA A 23 12.79 -11.98 8.30
CA ALA A 23 12.74 -11.42 9.66
C ALA A 23 11.86 -10.16 9.74
N MET A 24 11.99 -9.29 8.74
CA MET A 24 11.18 -8.08 8.63
C MET A 24 9.69 -8.41 8.46
N ALA A 25 9.34 -9.36 7.58
CA ALA A 25 7.95 -9.76 7.38
C ALA A 25 7.33 -10.41 8.62
N GLU A 26 8.11 -11.23 9.35
CA GLU A 26 7.69 -11.83 10.62
C GLU A 26 7.49 -10.78 11.72
N LEU A 27 8.33 -9.75 11.74
CA LEU A 27 8.20 -8.63 12.68
C LEU A 27 6.91 -7.86 12.41
N GLU A 28 6.62 -7.53 11.15
CA GLU A 28 5.37 -6.86 10.78
C GLU A 28 4.13 -7.67 11.19
N MET A 29 4.16 -9.01 11.01
CA MET A 29 3.07 -9.88 11.47
C MET A 29 2.87 -9.79 12.99
N LYS A 30 3.96 -9.70 13.77
CA LYS A 30 3.90 -9.53 15.24
C LYS A 30 3.32 -8.17 15.62
N HIS A 31 3.73 -7.09 14.96
CA HIS A 31 3.19 -5.75 15.21
C HIS A 31 1.70 -5.66 14.91
N VAL A 32 1.26 -6.20 13.75
CA VAL A 32 -0.16 -6.27 13.39
C VAL A 32 -0.96 -7.10 14.40
N ALA A 33 -0.42 -8.22 14.86
CA ALA A 33 -1.09 -9.06 15.86
C ALA A 33 -1.18 -8.35 17.24
N ALA A 34 -0.13 -7.63 17.64
CA ALA A 34 -0.10 -6.87 18.88
C ALA A 34 -1.07 -5.68 18.87
N ALA A 35 -1.36 -5.13 17.69
CA ALA A 35 -2.23 -3.96 17.48
C ALA A 35 -1.90 -2.81 18.46
N ARG A 36 -0.62 -2.48 18.58
CA ARG A 36 -0.07 -1.38 19.39
C ARG A 36 0.94 -0.62 18.56
N ASP A 37 0.87 0.70 18.59
CA ASP A 37 1.74 1.59 17.83
C ASP A 37 3.21 1.34 18.18
N ASP A 38 4.03 1.13 17.16
CA ASP A 38 5.45 0.81 17.28
C ASP A 38 6.23 1.28 16.06
N PHE A 39 7.55 1.27 16.14
CA PHE A 39 8.41 1.60 15.01
C PHE A 39 8.34 0.51 13.93
N SER A 40 8.52 0.92 12.67
CA SER A 40 8.54 0.02 11.53
C SER A 40 9.65 0.38 10.56
N GLU A 41 10.71 -0.41 10.54
CA GLU A 41 11.76 -0.28 9.51
C GLU A 41 11.21 -0.61 8.11
N PHE A 42 10.23 -1.49 8.03
CA PHE A 42 9.60 -1.86 6.77
C PHE A 42 8.95 -0.67 6.07
N PHE A 43 8.24 0.15 6.82
CA PHE A 43 7.58 1.36 6.31
C PHE A 43 8.45 2.62 6.41
N GLY A 44 9.65 2.55 6.99
CA GLY A 44 10.51 3.70 7.21
C GLY A 44 10.07 4.59 8.38
N TYR A 45 9.28 4.07 9.30
CA TYR A 45 8.83 4.75 10.51
C TYR A 45 9.82 4.48 11.65
N THR A 46 10.97 5.15 11.61
CA THR A 46 12.06 4.95 12.58
C THR A 46 12.11 6.02 13.66
N GLU A 47 11.54 7.20 13.42
CA GLU A 47 11.50 8.31 14.37
C GLU A 47 10.12 8.50 14.99
N VAL A 48 9.08 8.13 14.25
CA VAL A 48 7.68 8.20 14.68
C VAL A 48 7.07 6.81 14.60
N LYS A 49 6.22 6.47 15.56
CA LYS A 49 5.56 5.15 15.58
C LYS A 49 4.52 5.04 14.47
N TYR A 50 4.53 3.89 13.79
CA TYR A 50 3.48 3.52 12.86
C TYR A 50 2.22 3.08 13.66
N PRO A 51 1.00 3.50 13.25
CA PRO A 51 -0.21 3.30 14.02
C PRO A 51 -0.78 1.87 13.90
N TYR A 52 -0.06 0.87 14.40
CA TYR A 52 -0.53 -0.52 14.41
C TYR A 52 -1.81 -0.74 15.23
N SER A 53 -2.18 0.18 16.12
CA SER A 53 -3.47 0.15 16.82
C SER A 53 -4.68 0.14 15.88
N LEU A 54 -4.53 0.66 14.65
CA LEU A 54 -5.56 0.61 13.61
C LEU A 54 -5.93 -0.82 13.19
N TYR A 55 -5.03 -1.80 13.39
CA TYR A 55 -5.27 -3.21 13.01
C TYR A 55 -6.12 -3.98 14.03
N ARG A 56 -6.55 -3.33 15.12
CA ARG A 56 -7.44 -3.96 16.11
C ARG A 56 -8.84 -4.14 15.52
N PRO A 57 -9.34 -5.37 15.35
CA PRO A 57 -10.70 -5.60 14.87
C PRO A 57 -11.73 -4.92 15.77
N ARG A 58 -12.76 -4.35 15.16
CA ARG A 58 -13.83 -3.61 15.85
C ARG A 58 -15.20 -3.83 15.20
N GLY A 59 -16.25 -3.51 15.94
CA GLY A 59 -17.62 -3.66 15.45
C GLY A 59 -17.94 -5.10 15.05
N HIS A 60 -18.62 -5.26 13.92
CA HIS A 60 -19.02 -6.59 13.44
C HIS A 60 -17.83 -7.50 13.06
N TYR A 61 -16.63 -6.95 12.85
CA TYR A 61 -15.44 -7.74 12.54
C TYR A 61 -14.92 -8.56 13.72
N THR A 62 -15.41 -8.36 14.94
CA THR A 62 -15.05 -9.15 16.11
C THR A 62 -15.87 -10.43 16.27
N ARG A 63 -16.89 -10.67 15.41
CA ARG A 63 -17.84 -11.79 15.55
C ARG A 63 -17.22 -13.16 15.36
N ASN A 64 -16.19 -13.26 14.52
CA ASN A 64 -15.49 -14.52 14.29
C ASN A 64 -14.08 -14.31 13.72
N LYS A 65 -13.26 -15.36 13.77
CA LYS A 65 -11.86 -15.32 13.33
C LYS A 65 -11.68 -15.01 11.84
N SER A 66 -12.63 -15.36 10.99
CA SER A 66 -12.57 -15.04 9.56
C SER A 66 -12.71 -13.54 9.33
N LEU A 67 -13.67 -12.91 10.00
CA LEU A 67 -13.87 -11.46 9.94
C LEU A 67 -12.69 -10.69 10.56
N GLU A 68 -12.12 -11.18 11.66
CA GLU A 68 -10.92 -10.58 12.24
C GLU A 68 -9.73 -10.60 11.27
N ARG A 69 -9.50 -11.74 10.58
CA ARG A 69 -8.45 -11.86 9.55
C ARG A 69 -8.70 -10.94 8.38
N TYR A 70 -9.93 -10.95 7.86
CA TYR A 70 -10.33 -10.04 6.79
C TYR A 70 -10.05 -8.58 7.16
N PHE A 71 -10.47 -8.15 8.36
CA PHE A 71 -10.24 -6.79 8.83
C PHE A 71 -8.74 -6.42 8.82
N ARG A 72 -7.88 -7.27 9.41
CA ARG A 72 -6.43 -7.01 9.45
C ARG A 72 -5.81 -6.96 8.06
N ALA A 73 -6.22 -7.87 7.16
CA ALA A 73 -5.73 -7.88 5.79
C ALA A 73 -6.17 -6.63 5.01
N MET A 74 -7.44 -6.23 5.12
CA MET A 74 -7.96 -5.02 4.50
C MET A 74 -7.24 -3.78 5.05
N MET A 75 -7.08 -3.68 6.37
CA MET A 75 -6.30 -2.59 6.98
C MET A 75 -4.86 -2.55 6.46
N TRP A 76 -4.22 -3.72 6.25
CA TRP A 76 -2.88 -3.79 5.67
C TRP A 76 -2.83 -3.19 4.27
N PHE A 77 -3.73 -3.61 3.38
CA PHE A 77 -3.76 -3.11 2.00
C PHE A 77 -4.20 -1.65 1.88
N GLN A 78 -4.94 -1.13 2.85
CA GLN A 78 -5.41 0.24 2.88
C GLN A 78 -4.40 1.22 3.50
N THR A 79 -3.73 0.81 4.57
CA THR A 79 -2.94 1.73 5.41
C THR A 79 -1.44 1.54 5.28
N ALA A 80 -0.97 0.38 4.79
CA ALA A 80 0.44 0.14 4.57
C ALA A 80 0.95 0.97 3.38
N PRO A 81 1.64 2.11 3.61
CA PRO A 81 1.95 3.06 2.57
C PRO A 81 3.25 2.70 1.86
N ALA A 82 3.34 3.09 0.60
CA ALA A 82 4.61 3.34 -0.06
C ALA A 82 4.76 4.85 -0.26
N CYS A 83 5.89 5.39 0.17
CA CYS A 83 6.18 6.80 0.04
C CYS A 83 6.64 7.13 -1.37
N LEU A 84 6.04 8.16 -1.95
CA LEU A 84 6.40 8.64 -3.28
C LEU A 84 7.86 9.16 -3.31
N ASP A 85 8.30 9.80 -2.23
CA ASP A 85 9.64 10.38 -2.13
C ASP A 85 10.73 9.38 -1.68
N ASN A 86 10.37 8.12 -1.41
CA ASN A 86 11.31 7.06 -1.09
C ASN A 86 11.56 6.18 -2.32
N ASP A 87 12.76 6.24 -2.90
CA ASP A 87 13.11 5.54 -4.15
C ASP A 87 12.84 4.05 -4.11
N ARG A 88 13.22 3.39 -3.03
CA ARG A 88 13.03 1.94 -2.89
C ARG A 88 11.54 1.58 -2.87
N GLN A 89 10.75 2.32 -2.12
CA GLN A 89 9.31 2.09 -2.01
C GLN A 89 8.61 2.46 -3.32
N PHE A 90 9.00 3.57 -3.94
CA PHE A 90 8.42 3.99 -5.22
C PHE A 90 8.73 2.99 -6.34
N ARG A 91 9.98 2.50 -6.47
CA ARG A 91 10.31 1.43 -7.42
C ARG A 91 9.50 0.15 -7.16
N ALA A 92 9.27 -0.21 -5.89
CA ALA A 92 8.43 -1.36 -5.55
C ALA A 92 6.97 -1.17 -6.01
N VAL A 93 6.41 0.03 -5.88
CA VAL A 93 5.09 0.37 -6.41
C VAL A 93 5.04 0.32 -7.93
N VAL A 94 6.07 0.86 -8.60
CA VAL A 94 6.18 0.79 -10.07
C VAL A 94 6.19 -0.67 -10.55
N MET A 95 6.90 -1.55 -9.86
CA MET A 95 6.87 -2.99 -10.16
C MET A 95 5.48 -3.60 -9.94
N GLN A 96 4.81 -3.26 -8.85
CA GLN A 96 3.43 -3.72 -8.58
C GLN A 96 2.46 -3.25 -9.67
N ALA A 97 2.55 -1.97 -10.03
CA ALA A 97 1.73 -1.37 -11.08
C ALA A 97 1.98 -2.01 -12.46
N ALA A 98 3.24 -2.34 -12.78
CA ALA A 98 3.57 -3.03 -14.02
C ALA A 98 2.96 -4.44 -14.05
N VAL A 99 3.12 -5.22 -12.97
CA VAL A 99 2.51 -6.56 -12.88
C VAL A 99 0.99 -6.48 -13.03
N LEU A 100 0.34 -5.54 -12.36
CA LEU A 100 -1.11 -5.35 -12.47
C LEU A 100 -1.50 -4.95 -13.91
N SER A 101 -0.69 -4.12 -14.57
CA SER A 101 -0.90 -3.69 -15.96
C SER A 101 -0.77 -4.85 -16.96
N ASP A 102 0.15 -5.78 -16.72
CA ASP A 102 0.42 -6.93 -17.57
C ASP A 102 -0.61 -8.08 -17.37
N HIS A 103 -1.45 -8.01 -16.36
CA HIS A 103 -2.45 -9.01 -16.02
C HIS A 103 -3.87 -8.41 -16.00
N PRO A 104 -4.54 -8.28 -17.17
CA PRO A 104 -5.85 -7.64 -17.28
C PRO A 104 -6.95 -8.28 -16.41
N GLU A 105 -6.86 -9.61 -16.17
CA GLU A 105 -7.79 -10.31 -15.28
C GLU A 105 -7.65 -9.88 -13.82
N ASP A 106 -6.43 -9.68 -13.36
CA ASP A 106 -6.19 -9.21 -12.00
C ASP A 106 -6.56 -7.73 -11.86
N MET A 107 -6.32 -6.93 -12.91
CA MET A 107 -6.81 -5.56 -12.98
C MET A 107 -8.33 -5.52 -12.85
N LYS A 108 -9.04 -6.37 -13.60
CA LYS A 108 -10.50 -6.45 -13.52
C LYS A 108 -10.97 -6.87 -12.13
N ARG A 109 -10.35 -7.88 -11.52
CA ARG A 109 -10.67 -8.29 -10.13
C ARG A 109 -10.45 -7.16 -9.12
N TYR A 110 -9.40 -6.37 -9.33
CA TYR A 110 -9.13 -5.19 -8.52
C TYR A 110 -10.25 -4.15 -8.68
N ASP A 111 -10.63 -3.83 -9.92
CA ASP A 111 -11.68 -2.88 -10.23
C ASP A 111 -13.04 -3.35 -9.67
N ASP A 112 -13.41 -4.64 -9.88
CA ASP A 112 -14.64 -5.25 -9.35
C ASP A 112 -14.73 -5.14 -7.80
N LEU A 113 -13.60 -5.12 -7.09
CA LEU A 113 -13.54 -4.95 -5.64
C LEU A 113 -13.59 -3.47 -5.23
N MET A 114 -12.88 -2.59 -5.95
CA MET A 114 -12.71 -1.19 -5.54
C MET A 114 -13.84 -0.27 -5.98
N GLU A 115 -14.46 -0.51 -7.13
CA GLU A 115 -15.55 0.33 -7.65
C GLU A 115 -16.75 0.43 -6.69
N PRO A 116 -17.28 -0.68 -6.12
CA PRO A 116 -18.36 -0.58 -5.13
C PRO A 116 -17.96 0.20 -3.87
N ILE A 117 -16.71 0.08 -3.45
CA ILE A 117 -16.20 0.80 -2.29
C ILE A 117 -16.12 2.30 -2.60
N ALA A 118 -15.53 2.67 -3.73
CA ALA A 118 -15.45 4.07 -4.17
C ALA A 118 -16.84 4.70 -4.35
N PHE A 119 -17.80 3.93 -4.87
CA PHE A 119 -19.20 4.38 -4.99
C PHE A 119 -19.84 4.71 -3.63
N LEU A 120 -19.54 3.90 -2.59
CA LEU A 120 -20.15 4.05 -1.28
C LEU A 120 -19.47 5.10 -0.39
N VAL A 121 -18.13 5.19 -0.45
CA VAL A 121 -17.35 6.04 0.47
C VAL A 121 -16.66 7.22 -0.22
N GLY A 122 -16.70 7.28 -1.54
CA GLY A 122 -16.05 8.31 -2.36
C GLY A 122 -14.64 7.94 -2.81
N GLU A 123 -14.05 8.85 -3.58
CA GLU A 123 -12.71 8.67 -4.13
C GLU A 123 -11.64 8.64 -3.02
N PRO A 124 -10.57 7.84 -3.18
CA PRO A 124 -9.53 7.72 -2.19
C PRO A 124 -8.67 8.99 -2.03
N ASP A 125 -8.22 9.24 -0.82
CA ASP A 125 -7.35 10.38 -0.51
C ASP A 125 -5.88 10.17 -0.94
N ASN A 126 -5.44 8.91 -1.05
CA ASN A 126 -4.10 8.55 -1.49
C ASN A 126 -4.12 7.98 -2.90
N VAL A 127 -2.99 8.07 -3.60
CA VAL A 127 -2.83 7.47 -4.93
C VAL A 127 -2.97 5.94 -4.83
N ALA A 128 -3.78 5.37 -5.70
CA ALA A 128 -3.90 3.92 -5.84
C ALA A 128 -2.83 3.36 -6.78
N VAL A 129 -2.33 2.16 -6.50
CA VAL A 129 -1.45 1.41 -7.43
C VAL A 129 -2.10 1.29 -8.81
N ARG A 130 -3.42 1.19 -8.88
CA ARG A 130 -4.22 1.20 -10.12
C ARG A 130 -3.99 2.42 -10.98
N GLN A 131 -3.93 3.61 -10.38
CA GLN A 131 -3.68 4.87 -11.09
C GLN A 131 -2.23 4.93 -11.63
N VAL A 132 -1.27 4.38 -10.87
CA VAL A 132 0.12 4.25 -11.32
C VAL A 132 0.21 3.30 -12.52
N ALA A 133 -0.54 2.18 -12.52
CA ALA A 133 -0.60 1.24 -13.64
C ALA A 133 -1.18 1.89 -14.91
N ASP A 134 -2.23 2.70 -14.77
CA ASP A 134 -2.79 3.45 -15.87
C ASP A 134 -1.82 4.47 -16.46
N LEU A 135 -1.07 5.16 -15.60
CA LEU A 135 -0.07 6.12 -16.03
C LEU A 135 1.08 5.44 -16.78
N LEU A 136 1.57 4.29 -16.29
CA LEU A 136 2.57 3.46 -16.98
C LEU A 136 2.13 3.13 -18.40
N ARG A 137 0.90 2.65 -18.55
CA ARG A 137 0.32 2.24 -19.83
C ARG A 137 0.12 3.42 -20.78
N ARG A 138 -0.48 4.52 -20.29
CA ARG A 138 -0.74 5.72 -21.10
C ARG A 138 0.55 6.40 -21.54
N GLY A 139 1.52 6.51 -20.65
CA GLY A 139 2.82 7.11 -20.90
C GLY A 139 3.79 6.21 -21.68
N ARG A 140 3.40 4.94 -21.95
CA ARG A 140 4.23 3.93 -22.63
C ARG A 140 5.61 3.77 -21.97
N TYR A 141 5.65 3.88 -20.65
CA TYR A 141 6.88 3.72 -19.90
C TYR A 141 7.38 2.28 -19.93
N VAL A 142 8.68 2.12 -20.14
CA VAL A 142 9.34 0.80 -20.11
C VAL A 142 9.84 0.53 -18.70
N LEU A 143 9.38 -0.57 -18.07
CA LEU A 143 9.74 -0.93 -16.70
C LEU A 143 11.25 -0.94 -16.48
N LYS A 144 12.01 -1.52 -17.42
CA LYS A 144 13.48 -1.57 -17.32
C LYS A 144 14.08 -0.17 -17.16
N ALA A 145 13.62 0.82 -17.96
CA ALA A 145 14.13 2.18 -17.87
C ALA A 145 13.80 2.80 -16.50
N LEU A 146 12.58 2.61 -15.99
CA LEU A 146 12.18 3.09 -14.66
C LEU A 146 12.99 2.44 -13.51
N MET A 147 13.53 1.22 -13.72
CA MET A 147 14.33 0.55 -12.72
C MET A 147 15.82 0.91 -12.77
N THR A 148 16.34 1.37 -13.91
CA THR A 148 17.79 1.54 -14.13
C THR A 148 18.21 2.97 -14.45
N ASP A 149 17.28 3.86 -14.79
CA ASP A 149 17.54 5.27 -15.10
C ASP A 149 16.79 6.19 -14.14
N ASP A 150 17.54 6.88 -13.29
CA ASP A 150 16.99 7.75 -12.27
C ASP A 150 16.28 8.98 -12.87
N ALA A 151 16.72 9.48 -14.03
CA ALA A 151 16.08 10.61 -14.69
C ALA A 151 14.66 10.23 -15.19
N THR A 152 14.52 9.03 -15.76
CA THR A 152 13.23 8.49 -16.18
C THR A 152 12.33 8.23 -14.99
N LEU A 153 12.87 7.70 -13.89
CA LEU A 153 12.12 7.48 -12.65
C LEU A 153 11.62 8.80 -12.07
N GLU A 154 12.46 9.82 -12.02
CA GLU A 154 12.09 11.13 -11.51
C GLU A 154 11.04 11.84 -12.39
N LYS A 155 11.13 11.69 -13.71
CA LYS A 155 10.09 12.17 -14.62
C LYS A 155 8.74 11.50 -14.28
N PHE A 156 8.74 10.18 -14.16
CA PHE A 156 7.55 9.41 -13.84
C PHE A 156 6.99 9.76 -12.45
N ARG A 157 7.87 9.94 -11.46
CA ARG A 157 7.49 10.38 -10.11
C ARG A 157 6.74 11.71 -10.11
N ARG A 158 7.21 12.69 -10.89
CA ARG A 158 6.53 13.99 -11.03
C ARG A 158 5.12 13.83 -11.61
N GLU A 159 4.92 12.94 -12.58
CA GLU A 159 3.59 12.66 -13.14
C GLU A 159 2.66 12.01 -12.11
N VAL A 160 3.18 11.07 -11.30
CA VAL A 160 2.41 10.49 -10.18
C VAL A 160 2.10 11.55 -9.11
N LYS A 161 3.02 12.48 -8.87
CA LYS A 161 2.83 13.58 -7.90
C LYS A 161 1.68 14.50 -8.32
N VAL A 162 1.53 14.78 -9.60
CA VAL A 162 0.38 15.56 -10.12
C VAL A 162 -0.96 14.87 -9.78
N ILE A 163 -1.03 13.54 -9.90
CA ILE A 163 -2.23 12.78 -9.48
C ILE A 163 -2.45 12.95 -7.98
N ALA A 164 -1.39 12.81 -7.19
CA ALA A 164 -1.46 12.95 -5.75
C ALA A 164 -1.94 14.34 -5.31
N GLU A 165 -1.51 15.39 -5.96
CA GLU A 165 -1.89 16.77 -5.67
C GLU A 165 -3.34 17.09 -6.08
N ALA A 166 -3.84 16.46 -7.15
CA ALA A 166 -5.19 16.65 -7.64
C ALA A 166 -6.27 15.94 -6.77
N GLN A 167 -5.87 14.96 -5.96
CA GLN A 167 -6.80 14.25 -5.09
C GLN A 167 -7.22 15.08 -3.89
N ASN A 168 -8.52 15.05 -3.58
CA ASN A 168 -9.07 15.79 -2.43
C ASN A 168 -8.64 15.08 -1.14
N ARG A 169 -7.83 15.75 -0.32
CA ARG A 169 -7.23 15.15 0.87
C ARG A 169 -7.69 15.84 2.14
N ILE A 170 -8.03 15.02 3.12
CA ILE A 170 -7.99 15.43 4.51
C ILE A 170 -6.51 15.44 4.91
N ARG A 171 -5.88 16.61 4.95
CA ARG A 171 -4.50 16.74 5.40
C ARG A 171 -4.46 16.48 6.90
N PRO A 172 -3.66 15.51 7.39
CA PRO A 172 -3.37 15.42 8.81
C PRO A 172 -2.70 16.72 9.28
N ASP A 173 -2.90 17.06 10.55
CA ASP A 173 -2.19 18.18 11.18
C ASP A 173 -0.68 18.00 10.96
N GLU A 174 0.01 19.05 10.50
CA GLU A 174 1.45 19.02 10.19
C GLU A 174 2.30 18.53 11.36
N ARG A 175 1.82 18.68 12.60
CA ARG A 175 2.44 18.12 13.82
C ARG A 175 2.52 16.60 13.86
N PHE A 176 1.71 15.93 13.04
CA PHE A 176 1.67 14.47 12.89
C PHE A 176 2.16 14.03 11.51
N GLU A 177 2.73 14.96 10.72
CA GLU A 177 3.33 14.59 9.43
C GLU A 177 4.51 13.66 9.67
N LEU A 178 4.21 12.44 9.44
CA LEU A 178 5.12 11.34 9.27
C LEU A 178 6.03 11.60 8.07
N SER A 179 7.16 10.97 8.05
CA SER A 179 8.20 11.01 7.01
C SER A 179 7.69 10.73 5.56
N CYS A 180 6.39 10.62 5.34
CA CYS A 180 5.76 10.29 4.08
C CYS A 180 4.53 11.16 3.83
N ARG A 181 4.70 12.23 3.07
CA ARG A 181 3.61 13.15 2.71
C ARG A 181 2.69 12.59 1.64
N ASP A 182 3.28 12.08 0.56
CA ASP A 182 2.57 11.54 -0.59
C ASP A 182 2.64 10.01 -0.56
N LYS A 183 1.50 9.40 -0.27
CA LYS A 183 1.38 7.96 -0.08
C LYS A 183 0.72 7.30 -1.27
N ILE A 184 1.22 6.12 -1.60
CA ILE A 184 0.59 5.23 -2.56
C ILE A 184 0.18 3.97 -1.80
N ASN A 185 -1.06 3.56 -1.95
CA ASN A 185 -1.59 2.35 -1.33
C ASN A 185 -2.15 1.40 -2.38
N LEU A 186 -2.14 0.09 -2.07
CA LEU A 186 -2.74 -0.88 -2.98
C LEU A 186 -4.24 -0.65 -3.10
N MET A 187 -4.93 -0.48 -1.98
CA MET A 187 -6.38 -0.35 -1.89
C MET A 187 -6.75 0.87 -1.03
N PRO A 188 -6.37 2.11 -1.45
CA PRO A 188 -6.66 3.28 -0.65
C PRO A 188 -8.16 3.49 -0.50
N GLN A 189 -8.55 4.02 0.65
CA GLN A 189 -9.92 4.44 0.94
C GLN A 189 -9.89 5.88 1.47
N ARG A 190 -11.07 6.49 1.49
CA ARG A 190 -11.29 7.81 2.06
C ARG A 190 -11.43 7.75 3.58
#